data_96efee35748cce1ff4707da1e6da171d
#
_entry.id   96efee35748cce1ff4707da1e6da171d
#
_cell.length_a   1.000
_cell.length_b   1.000
_cell.length_c   1.000
_cell.angle_alpha   90.00
_cell.angle_beta   90.00
_cell.angle_gamma   90.00
#
_symmetry.space_group_name_H-M   'P 1'
#
loop_
_entity.id
_entity.type
_entity.pdbx_description
1 polymer ?
#
loop_
_entity_poly.entity_id
_entity_poly.type
_entity_poly.pdbx_seq_one_letter_code
_entity_poly.pdbx_strand_id
1 'polypeptide(L)'
;LRALLSQILSEESQSIVISEENLIGEAKDFFDCDNLYKNSRVRLEAFAGLLPKSQNMTIWFFIRSLDSFLPSIYCEYLRHWRYRNFSTVLNGNHLQSWVPVIDTIQSIFPNAQFNIVDYHQYHKVFPRILGEMTGVSEESLPSPLKVIRPRLSKLSVRAASLLPNHLPFSLRHKTVDMVSHLSRLAGYSKPLSPYSAQKIKRLRDRFERDIETVRNAQTLSLLE
;
A
#
# COMPACT_ATOMS: atom_id res chain seq x y z
N LEU A 1 -8.76 12.30 -16.55
CA LEU A 1 -8.59 10.85 -16.44
C LEU A 1 -9.49 10.09 -17.42
N ARG A 2 -10.83 10.35 -17.43
CA ARG A 2 -11.77 9.64 -18.32
C ARG A 2 -11.37 9.77 -19.81
N ALA A 3 -11.09 10.97 -20.29
CA ALA A 3 -10.66 11.21 -21.67
C ALA A 3 -9.34 10.49 -22.00
N LEU A 4 -8.36 10.50 -21.07
CA LEU A 4 -7.10 9.80 -21.22
C LEU A 4 -7.31 8.27 -21.27
N LEU A 5 -8.11 7.72 -20.37
CA LEU A 5 -8.44 6.28 -20.38
C LEU A 5 -9.18 5.91 -21.66
N SER A 6 -10.15 6.71 -22.12
CA SER A 6 -10.86 6.47 -23.39
C SER A 6 -9.90 6.50 -24.59
N GLN A 7 -8.95 7.41 -24.61
CA GLN A 7 -7.94 7.49 -25.66
C GLN A 7 -7.03 6.24 -25.63
N ILE A 8 -6.47 5.89 -24.47
CA ILE A 8 -5.61 4.70 -24.31
C ILE A 8 -6.36 3.42 -24.69
N LEU A 9 -7.64 3.31 -24.28
CA LEU A 9 -8.49 2.15 -24.57
C LEU A 9 -8.99 2.10 -26.02
N SER A 10 -8.95 3.20 -26.77
CA SER A 10 -9.30 3.24 -28.19
C SER A 10 -8.13 2.87 -29.13
N GLU A 11 -6.90 2.90 -28.62
CA GLU A 11 -5.75 2.42 -29.35
C GLU A 11 -5.82 0.86 -29.39
N GLU A 12 -5.37 0.24 -30.48
CA GLU A 12 -5.37 -1.23 -30.65
C GLU A 12 -4.39 -1.96 -29.69
N SER A 13 -4.37 -1.54 -28.44
CA SER A 13 -3.54 -2.13 -27.40
C SER A 13 -4.11 -3.47 -26.97
N GLN A 14 -3.31 -4.53 -27.00
CA GLN A 14 -3.73 -5.86 -26.58
C GLN A 14 -3.92 -5.95 -25.05
N SER A 15 -3.21 -5.14 -24.28
CA SER A 15 -3.33 -5.08 -22.82
C SER A 15 -2.95 -3.71 -22.27
N ILE A 16 -3.55 -3.31 -21.15
CA ILE A 16 -3.24 -2.07 -20.42
C ILE A 16 -2.97 -2.42 -18.97
N VAL A 17 -1.83 -1.97 -18.46
CA VAL A 17 -1.47 -2.10 -17.04
C VAL A 17 -1.68 -0.76 -16.37
N ILE A 18 -2.51 -0.73 -15.31
CA ILE A 18 -2.74 0.43 -14.46
C ILE A 18 -2.15 0.13 -13.09
N SER A 19 -1.15 0.90 -12.68
CA SER A 19 -0.55 0.81 -11.35
C SER A 19 -0.78 2.12 -10.60
N GLU A 20 -1.60 2.09 -9.55
CA GLU A 20 -1.94 3.26 -8.74
C GLU A 20 -2.01 2.90 -7.25
N GLU A 21 -1.03 3.39 -6.49
CA GLU A 21 -0.88 3.12 -5.06
C GLU A 21 -2.05 3.69 -4.24
N ASN A 22 -2.57 4.85 -4.64
CA ASN A 22 -3.62 5.56 -3.91
C ASN A 22 -5.04 5.26 -4.40
N LEU A 23 -5.22 4.26 -5.27
CA LEU A 23 -6.54 3.96 -5.85
C LEU A 23 -7.59 3.70 -4.77
N ILE A 24 -7.26 2.93 -3.74
CA ILE A 24 -8.17 2.56 -2.66
C ILE A 24 -8.16 3.54 -1.47
N GLY A 25 -7.18 4.42 -1.39
CA GLY A 25 -7.07 5.43 -0.33
C GLY A 25 -5.67 5.99 -0.17
N GLU A 26 -5.54 7.09 0.53
CA GLU A 26 -4.30 7.79 0.83
C GLU A 26 -3.85 7.55 2.28
N ALA A 27 -2.58 7.84 2.58
CA ALA A 27 -2.04 7.68 3.93
C ALA A 27 -2.87 8.41 5.02
N LYS A 28 -3.48 9.55 4.72
CA LYS A 28 -4.35 10.27 5.67
C LYS A 28 -5.65 9.53 5.99
N ASP A 29 -6.14 8.70 5.06
CA ASP A 29 -7.41 8.01 5.21
C ASP A 29 -7.38 6.91 6.29
N PHE A 30 -6.17 6.50 6.73
CA PHE A 30 -5.99 5.51 7.79
C PHE A 30 -6.17 6.07 9.21
N PHE A 31 -6.13 7.39 9.37
CA PHE A 31 -5.84 7.99 10.66
C PHE A 31 -7.04 8.54 11.41
N ASP A 32 -8.21 8.52 10.81
CA ASP A 32 -9.42 9.02 11.42
C ASP A 32 -10.57 8.00 11.33
N CYS A 33 -10.26 6.70 11.16
CA CYS A 33 -11.27 5.68 10.98
C CYS A 33 -10.87 4.32 11.58
N ASP A 34 -11.90 3.53 11.91
CA ASP A 34 -11.76 2.20 12.50
C ASP A 34 -11.47 1.09 11.48
N ASN A 35 -11.52 1.40 10.18
CA ASN A 35 -11.35 0.43 9.10
C ASN A 35 -10.20 0.81 8.17
N LEU A 36 -9.47 -0.20 7.69
CA LEU A 36 -8.53 -0.02 6.58
C LEU A 36 -9.31 0.53 5.37
N TYR A 37 -8.80 1.63 4.81
CA TYR A 37 -9.35 2.20 3.57
C TYR A 37 -10.87 2.46 3.60
N LYS A 38 -11.34 3.19 4.60
CA LYS A 38 -12.78 3.53 4.80
C LYS A 38 -13.50 3.94 3.51
N ASN A 39 -12.82 4.68 2.63
CA ASN A 39 -13.40 5.21 1.39
C ASN A 39 -13.13 4.33 0.16
N SER A 40 -12.57 3.12 0.34
CA SER A 40 -12.20 2.25 -0.78
C SER A 40 -13.36 1.95 -1.71
N ARG A 41 -14.55 1.67 -1.18
CA ARG A 41 -15.74 1.38 -1.98
C ARG A 41 -16.09 2.52 -2.95
N VAL A 42 -16.23 3.73 -2.43
CA VAL A 42 -16.59 4.91 -3.26
C VAL A 42 -15.54 5.18 -4.33
N ARG A 43 -14.26 5.02 -3.98
CA ARG A 43 -13.15 5.24 -4.93
C ARG A 43 -13.12 4.16 -6.02
N LEU A 44 -13.31 2.90 -5.64
CA LEU A 44 -13.33 1.78 -6.56
C LEU A 44 -14.57 1.79 -7.47
N GLU A 45 -15.74 2.16 -6.95
CA GLU A 45 -16.96 2.34 -7.76
C GLU A 45 -16.78 3.47 -8.79
N ALA A 46 -16.18 4.59 -8.37
CA ALA A 46 -15.85 5.68 -9.29
C ALA A 46 -14.84 5.23 -10.36
N PHE A 47 -13.84 4.44 -10.00
CA PHE A 47 -12.88 3.87 -10.94
C PHE A 47 -13.55 2.88 -11.89
N ALA A 48 -14.35 1.94 -11.37
CA ALA A 48 -15.10 0.97 -12.18
C ALA A 48 -16.00 1.67 -13.22
N GLY A 49 -16.61 2.80 -12.86
CA GLY A 49 -17.41 3.61 -13.78
C GLY A 49 -16.64 4.26 -14.94
N LEU A 50 -15.29 4.24 -14.88
CA LEU A 50 -14.43 4.74 -15.96
C LEU A 50 -13.98 3.63 -16.91
N LEU A 51 -14.10 2.37 -16.50
CA LEU A 51 -13.64 1.22 -17.26
C LEU A 51 -14.70 0.73 -18.24
N PRO A 52 -14.32 0.18 -19.40
CA PRO A 52 -15.23 -0.47 -20.33
C PRO A 52 -15.84 -1.73 -19.69
N LYS A 53 -17.12 -2.00 -19.98
CA LYS A 53 -17.89 -3.10 -19.38
C LYS A 53 -17.49 -4.52 -19.83
N SER A 54 -16.72 -4.65 -20.89
CA SER A 54 -16.49 -5.91 -21.61
C SER A 54 -15.05 -6.42 -21.61
N GLN A 55 -14.25 -6.07 -20.60
CA GLN A 55 -12.82 -6.43 -20.60
C GLN A 55 -12.51 -7.55 -19.61
N ASN A 56 -11.64 -8.46 -20.04
CA ASN A 56 -10.96 -9.36 -19.12
C ASN A 56 -10.05 -8.53 -18.20
N MET A 57 -10.31 -8.58 -16.92
CA MET A 57 -9.57 -7.82 -15.93
C MET A 57 -8.85 -8.76 -14.98
N THR A 58 -7.58 -8.48 -14.74
CA THR A 58 -6.82 -9.11 -13.67
C THR A 58 -6.44 -8.04 -12.66
N ILE A 59 -6.73 -8.28 -11.39
CA ILE A 59 -6.40 -7.40 -10.28
C ILE A 59 -5.30 -8.04 -9.45
N TRP A 60 -4.23 -7.30 -9.22
CA TRP A 60 -3.13 -7.68 -8.35
C TRP A 60 -3.17 -6.82 -7.10
N PHE A 61 -3.46 -7.42 -5.96
CA PHE A 61 -3.60 -6.71 -4.70
C PHE A 61 -2.55 -7.17 -3.68
N PHE A 62 -1.67 -6.26 -3.30
CA PHE A 62 -0.58 -6.54 -2.36
C PHE A 62 -1.03 -6.26 -0.94
N ILE A 63 -1.03 -7.29 -0.10
CA ILE A 63 -1.33 -7.18 1.33
C ILE A 63 -0.06 -7.34 2.16
N ARG A 64 -0.07 -6.80 3.36
CA ARG A 64 1.09 -6.79 4.23
C ARG A 64 0.67 -6.88 5.68
N SER A 65 1.47 -7.57 6.50
CA SER A 65 1.23 -7.62 7.94
C SER A 65 1.19 -6.22 8.56
N LEU A 66 0.16 -5.96 9.37
CA LEU A 66 -0.16 -4.63 9.90
C LEU A 66 0.90 -4.08 10.85
N ASP A 67 1.69 -4.96 11.51
CA ASP A 67 2.82 -4.55 12.33
C ASP A 67 3.90 -3.82 11.53
N SER A 68 3.98 -4.10 10.24
CA SER A 68 4.92 -3.49 9.31
C SER A 68 4.26 -2.46 8.38
N PHE A 69 2.99 -2.65 8.02
CA PHE A 69 2.25 -1.76 7.14
C PHE A 69 1.93 -0.42 7.80
N LEU A 70 1.30 -0.44 8.98
CA LEU A 70 0.87 0.79 9.66
C LEU A 70 2.03 1.75 10.01
N PRO A 71 3.19 1.28 10.52
CA PRO A 71 4.34 2.17 10.67
C PRO A 71 4.87 2.73 9.34
N SER A 72 4.75 1.98 8.25
CA SER A 72 5.15 2.44 6.92
C SER A 72 4.26 3.57 6.42
N ILE A 73 2.94 3.38 6.50
CA ILE A 73 1.93 4.39 6.16
C ILE A 73 2.07 5.64 7.04
N TYR A 74 2.35 5.47 8.32
CA TYR A 74 2.61 6.60 9.20
C TYR A 74 3.86 7.39 8.79
N CYS A 75 4.91 6.72 8.38
CA CYS A 75 6.10 7.40 7.86
C CYS A 75 5.78 8.20 6.59
N GLU A 76 4.95 7.66 5.71
CA GLU A 76 4.49 8.36 4.52
C GLU A 76 3.59 9.55 4.88
N TYR A 77 2.68 9.37 5.83
CA TYR A 77 1.89 10.46 6.40
C TYR A 77 2.77 11.61 6.90
N LEU A 78 3.80 11.34 7.69
CA LEU A 78 4.68 12.37 8.25
C LEU A 78 5.47 13.16 7.20
N ARG A 79 5.67 12.59 6.02
CA ARG A 79 6.29 13.33 4.89
C ARG A 79 5.34 14.36 4.30
N HIS A 80 4.05 14.06 4.32
CA HIS A 80 3.06 14.81 3.57
C HIS A 80 2.14 15.70 4.42
N TRP A 81 1.93 15.37 5.70
CA TRP A 81 0.99 16.07 6.56
C TRP A 81 1.63 16.55 7.86
N ARG A 82 0.87 17.34 8.61
CA ARG A 82 1.29 17.84 9.93
C ARG A 82 1.56 16.68 10.87
N TYR A 83 2.54 16.85 11.75
CA TYR A 83 2.83 15.84 12.76
C TYR A 83 1.62 15.56 13.63
N ARG A 84 1.31 14.30 13.79
CA ARG A 84 0.40 13.76 14.81
C ARG A 84 1.10 12.57 15.46
N ASN A 85 0.88 12.36 16.75
CA ASN A 85 1.50 11.23 17.43
C ASN A 85 0.97 9.90 16.86
N PHE A 86 1.82 8.91 16.71
CA PHE A 86 1.45 7.59 16.19
C PHE A 86 0.26 6.99 16.95
N SER A 87 0.26 7.04 18.29
CA SER A 87 -0.82 6.52 19.11
C SER A 87 -2.14 7.28 18.96
N THR A 88 -2.09 8.58 18.68
CA THR A 88 -3.29 9.40 18.43
C THR A 88 -3.88 9.15 17.05
N VAL A 89 -3.02 8.85 16.11
CA VAL A 89 -3.37 8.67 14.70
C VAL A 89 -3.99 7.29 14.47
N LEU A 90 -3.51 6.28 15.19
CA LEU A 90 -3.99 4.90 15.10
C LEU A 90 -4.80 4.52 16.37
N ASN A 91 -5.70 5.40 16.79
CA ASN A 91 -6.54 5.20 17.98
C ASN A 91 -7.41 3.95 17.84
N GLY A 92 -7.27 3.06 18.80
CA GLY A 92 -8.24 2.04 19.20
C GLY A 92 -8.14 0.71 18.43
N ASN A 93 -8.70 0.55 17.29
CA ASN A 93 -8.93 -0.77 16.68
C ASN A 93 -7.85 -1.20 15.69
N HIS A 94 -6.63 -1.37 16.19
CA HIS A 94 -5.47 -1.81 15.39
C HIS A 94 -5.47 -3.31 15.03
N LEU A 95 -6.58 -3.99 15.25
CA LEU A 95 -6.84 -5.35 14.78
C LEU A 95 -7.66 -5.33 13.49
N GLN A 96 -7.38 -4.37 12.63
CA GLN A 96 -8.00 -4.29 11.32
C GLN A 96 -7.52 -5.47 10.46
N SER A 97 -8.39 -5.91 9.60
CA SER A 97 -8.17 -7.06 8.71
C SER A 97 -8.19 -6.56 7.27
N TRP A 98 -7.45 -7.26 6.40
CA TRP A 98 -7.51 -7.04 4.96
C TRP A 98 -8.79 -7.60 4.34
N VAL A 99 -9.44 -8.59 4.98
CA VAL A 99 -10.61 -9.28 4.43
C VAL A 99 -11.72 -8.31 4.00
N PRO A 100 -12.15 -7.30 4.78
CA PRO A 100 -13.19 -6.37 4.34
C PRO A 100 -12.82 -5.55 3.09
N VAL A 101 -11.53 -5.26 2.90
CA VAL A 101 -11.04 -4.55 1.70
C VAL A 101 -11.10 -5.48 0.50
N ILE A 102 -10.67 -6.72 0.68
CA ILE A 102 -10.70 -7.78 -0.34
C ILE A 102 -12.14 -8.02 -0.79
N ASP A 103 -13.07 -8.22 0.15
CA ASP A 103 -14.50 -8.39 -0.12
C ASP A 103 -15.08 -7.20 -0.89
N THR A 104 -14.63 -5.99 -0.54
CA THR A 104 -15.06 -4.77 -1.25
C THR A 104 -14.59 -4.79 -2.70
N ILE A 105 -13.32 -5.12 -2.96
CA ILE A 105 -12.78 -5.21 -4.33
C ILE A 105 -13.55 -6.27 -5.13
N GLN A 106 -13.72 -7.46 -4.57
CA GLN A 106 -14.47 -8.55 -5.22
C GLN A 106 -15.92 -8.18 -5.53
N SER A 107 -16.59 -7.49 -4.60
CA SER A 107 -17.98 -7.07 -4.80
C SER A 107 -18.16 -6.07 -5.96
N ILE A 108 -17.13 -5.25 -6.22
CA ILE A 108 -17.15 -4.24 -7.29
C ILE A 108 -16.71 -4.82 -8.62
N PHE A 109 -15.78 -5.79 -8.58
CA PHE A 109 -15.21 -6.44 -9.76
C PHE A 109 -15.45 -7.97 -9.73
N PRO A 110 -16.70 -8.43 -9.74
CA PRO A 110 -17.02 -9.85 -9.52
C PRO A 110 -16.51 -10.79 -10.63
N ASN A 111 -16.25 -10.27 -11.81
CA ASN A 111 -15.75 -11.03 -12.96
C ASN A 111 -14.24 -10.89 -13.18
N ALA A 112 -13.55 -10.15 -12.32
CA ALA A 112 -12.10 -10.00 -12.44
C ALA A 112 -11.39 -11.24 -11.88
N GLN A 113 -10.32 -11.66 -12.55
CA GLN A 113 -9.35 -12.54 -11.93
C GLN A 113 -8.66 -11.77 -10.81
N PHE A 114 -8.74 -12.26 -9.57
CA PHE A 114 -8.24 -11.53 -8.41
C PHE A 114 -7.08 -12.28 -7.75
N ASN A 115 -5.90 -11.73 -7.88
CA ASN A 115 -4.66 -12.26 -7.33
C ASN A 115 -4.24 -11.44 -6.11
N ILE A 116 -4.04 -12.12 -4.98
CA ILE A 116 -3.56 -11.51 -3.74
C ILE A 116 -2.09 -11.89 -3.54
N VAL A 117 -1.28 -10.93 -3.22
CA VAL A 117 0.16 -11.10 -3.05
C VAL A 117 0.57 -10.74 -1.63
N ASP A 118 1.21 -11.67 -0.93
CA ASP A 118 1.88 -11.33 0.33
C ASP A 118 3.13 -10.49 0.01
N TYR A 119 3.13 -9.25 0.49
CA TYR A 119 4.23 -8.32 0.30
C TYR A 119 5.57 -8.83 0.84
N HIS A 120 5.57 -9.75 1.78
CA HIS A 120 6.82 -10.38 2.26
C HIS A 120 7.50 -11.23 1.19
N GLN A 121 6.71 -11.77 0.26
CA GLN A 121 7.20 -12.54 -0.88
C GLN A 121 7.48 -11.68 -2.13
N TYR A 122 7.19 -10.37 -2.06
CA TYR A 122 7.26 -9.44 -3.18
C TYR A 122 8.52 -9.61 -4.05
N HIS A 123 9.71 -9.64 -3.42
CA HIS A 123 10.96 -9.76 -4.17
C HIS A 123 11.12 -11.06 -4.95
N LYS A 124 10.45 -12.13 -4.51
CA LYS A 124 10.50 -13.43 -5.18
C LYS A 124 9.50 -13.53 -6.33
N VAL A 125 8.29 -12.98 -6.13
CA VAL A 125 7.18 -13.15 -7.06
C VAL A 125 7.03 -11.99 -8.05
N PHE A 126 7.63 -10.84 -7.78
CA PHE A 126 7.47 -9.65 -8.59
C PHE A 126 7.92 -9.80 -10.06
N PRO A 127 9.06 -10.45 -10.39
CA PRO A 127 9.42 -10.67 -11.77
C PRO A 127 8.34 -11.46 -12.53
N ARG A 128 7.82 -12.54 -11.93
CA ARG A 128 6.73 -13.33 -12.52
C ARG A 128 5.46 -12.48 -12.71
N ILE A 129 5.05 -11.73 -11.68
CA ILE A 129 3.88 -10.85 -11.75
C ILE A 129 4.04 -9.83 -12.88
N LEU A 130 5.21 -9.20 -12.98
CA LEU A 130 5.50 -8.21 -14.00
C LEU A 130 5.52 -8.86 -15.41
N GLY A 131 6.06 -10.07 -15.54
CA GLY A 131 5.99 -10.85 -16.76
C GLY A 131 4.55 -11.16 -17.19
N GLU A 132 3.71 -11.61 -16.25
CA GLU A 132 2.28 -11.88 -16.50
C GLU A 132 1.50 -10.61 -16.87
N MET A 133 1.81 -9.46 -16.24
CA MET A 133 1.18 -8.17 -16.56
C MET A 133 1.58 -7.63 -17.93
N THR A 134 2.83 -7.81 -18.33
CA THR A 134 3.40 -7.13 -19.52
C THR A 134 3.57 -8.06 -20.73
N GLY A 135 3.47 -9.37 -20.54
CA GLY A 135 3.81 -10.36 -21.56
C GLY A 135 5.32 -10.49 -21.85
N VAL A 136 6.17 -9.85 -21.04
CA VAL A 136 7.64 -9.90 -21.19
C VAL A 136 8.19 -11.06 -20.37
N SER A 137 9.16 -11.80 -20.92
CA SER A 137 9.78 -12.90 -20.16
C SER A 137 10.52 -12.40 -18.93
N GLU A 138 10.46 -13.17 -17.84
CA GLU A 138 11.09 -12.81 -16.55
C GLU A 138 12.59 -12.54 -16.69
N GLU A 139 13.26 -13.24 -17.59
CA GLU A 139 14.71 -13.11 -17.88
C GLU A 139 15.07 -11.74 -18.46
N SER A 140 14.12 -11.11 -19.16
CA SER A 140 14.29 -9.79 -19.79
C SER A 140 13.97 -8.64 -18.85
N LEU A 141 13.45 -8.93 -17.66
CA LEU A 141 13.07 -7.90 -16.69
C LEU A 141 14.28 -7.37 -15.94
N PRO A 142 14.30 -6.07 -15.60
CA PRO A 142 15.39 -5.52 -14.81
C PRO A 142 15.41 -6.14 -13.40
N SER A 143 16.61 -6.24 -12.85
CA SER A 143 16.78 -6.69 -11.45
C SER A 143 15.89 -5.91 -10.50
N PRO A 144 15.43 -6.54 -9.38
CA PRO A 144 14.49 -5.93 -8.47
C PRO A 144 14.98 -4.56 -8.00
N LEU A 145 14.05 -3.62 -8.03
CA LEU A 145 14.31 -2.21 -7.73
C LEU A 145 14.87 -2.04 -6.31
N LYS A 146 15.88 -1.18 -6.18
CA LYS A 146 16.34 -0.73 -4.86
C LYS A 146 15.18 -0.09 -4.09
N VAL A 147 15.12 -0.32 -2.78
CA VAL A 147 14.18 0.38 -1.89
C VAL A 147 14.44 1.89 -1.99
N ILE A 148 13.56 2.60 -2.68
CA ILE A 148 13.71 4.03 -2.95
C ILE A 148 13.42 4.86 -1.70
N ARG A 149 12.41 4.45 -0.91
CA ARG A 149 11.95 5.17 0.29
C ARG A 149 11.89 4.26 1.51
N PRO A 150 12.99 4.09 2.24
CA PRO A 150 12.97 3.32 3.48
C PRO A 150 12.16 4.04 4.56
N ARG A 151 11.62 3.26 5.50
CA ARG A 151 10.90 3.79 6.67
C ARG A 151 11.78 4.80 7.43
N LEU A 152 11.12 5.82 8.01
CA LEU A 152 11.79 6.79 8.88
C LEU A 152 12.34 6.10 10.14
N SER A 153 13.48 6.58 10.62
CA SER A 153 14.01 6.20 11.92
C SER A 153 13.26 6.92 13.05
N LYS A 154 13.42 6.46 14.29
CA LYS A 154 12.88 7.18 15.46
C LYS A 154 13.36 8.63 15.52
N LEU A 155 14.64 8.87 15.14
CA LEU A 155 15.22 10.21 15.11
C LEU A 155 14.52 11.08 14.06
N SER A 156 14.26 10.55 12.87
CA SER A 156 13.55 11.28 11.81
C SER A 156 12.12 11.63 12.21
N VAL A 157 11.43 10.71 12.90
CA VAL A 157 10.09 10.97 13.44
C VAL A 157 10.11 12.07 14.51
N ARG A 158 11.11 12.04 15.42
CA ARG A 158 11.30 13.10 16.40
C ARG A 158 11.59 14.44 15.74
N ALA A 159 12.44 14.48 14.73
CA ALA A 159 12.68 15.69 13.97
C ALA A 159 11.40 16.21 13.29
N ALA A 160 10.61 15.33 12.68
CA ALA A 160 9.32 15.70 12.10
C ALA A 160 8.35 16.30 13.12
N SER A 161 8.42 15.87 14.40
CA SER A 161 7.59 16.41 15.49
C SER A 161 7.98 17.84 15.92
N LEU A 162 9.18 18.26 15.61
CA LEU A 162 9.68 19.60 15.92
C LEU A 162 9.45 20.61 14.79
N LEU A 163 8.99 20.15 13.62
CA LEU A 163 8.72 21.04 12.50
C LEU A 163 7.47 21.90 12.78
N PRO A 164 7.54 23.21 12.51
CA PRO A 164 6.40 24.11 12.66
C PRO A 164 5.18 23.64 11.87
N ASN A 165 4.00 23.75 12.46
CA ASN A 165 2.75 23.30 11.81
C ASN A 165 2.39 24.11 10.56
N HIS A 166 2.87 25.35 10.45
CA HIS A 166 2.65 26.22 9.30
C HIS A 166 3.66 26.01 8.16
N LEU A 167 4.63 25.10 8.33
CA LEU A 167 5.63 24.84 7.31
C LEU A 167 4.97 24.36 6.00
N PRO A 168 5.29 24.96 4.84
CA PRO A 168 4.77 24.52 3.56
C PRO A 168 5.06 23.05 3.29
N PHE A 169 4.11 22.37 2.68
CA PHE A 169 4.17 20.94 2.36
C PHE A 169 5.47 20.52 1.67
N SER A 170 5.86 21.23 0.60
CA SER A 170 7.07 20.92 -0.16
C SER A 170 8.35 21.02 0.67
N LEU A 171 8.39 21.98 1.61
CA LEU A 171 9.53 22.15 2.50
C LEU A 171 9.56 21.10 3.60
N ARG A 172 8.39 20.73 4.14
CA ARG A 172 8.26 19.66 5.13
C ARG A 172 8.78 18.32 4.57
N HIS A 173 8.32 17.93 3.40
CA HIS A 173 8.74 16.72 2.72
C HIS A 173 10.29 16.67 2.57
N LYS A 174 10.87 17.71 1.98
CA LYS A 174 12.32 17.81 1.80
C LYS A 174 13.08 17.74 3.13
N THR A 175 12.58 18.40 4.17
CA THR A 175 13.24 18.41 5.49
C THR A 175 13.18 17.02 6.13
N VAL A 176 12.04 16.35 6.11
CA VAL A 176 11.90 15.00 6.67
C VAL A 176 12.79 14.00 5.93
N ASP A 177 12.85 14.06 4.61
CA ASP A 177 13.70 13.18 3.83
C ASP A 177 15.19 13.47 4.02
N MET A 178 15.57 14.74 4.12
CA MET A 178 16.96 15.14 4.44
C MET A 178 17.37 14.60 5.81
N VAL A 179 16.56 14.80 6.85
CA VAL A 179 16.86 14.26 8.20
C VAL A 179 16.91 12.74 8.18
N SER A 180 16.04 12.09 7.41
CA SER A 180 16.05 10.64 7.24
C SER A 180 17.35 10.15 6.59
N HIS A 181 17.84 10.87 5.59
CA HIS A 181 19.10 10.57 4.91
C HIS A 181 20.28 10.75 5.86
N LEU A 182 20.39 11.90 6.53
CA LEU A 182 21.45 12.19 7.48
C LEU A 182 21.48 11.23 8.67
N SER A 183 20.31 10.86 9.19
CA SER A 183 20.22 9.89 10.29
C SER A 183 20.76 8.50 9.89
N ARG A 184 20.58 8.09 8.66
CA ARG A 184 21.16 6.84 8.14
C ARG A 184 22.66 6.90 7.98
N LEU A 185 23.18 8.01 7.43
CA LEU A 185 24.62 8.23 7.33
C LEU A 185 25.29 8.22 8.70
N ALA A 186 24.62 8.75 9.72
CA ALA A 186 25.08 8.74 11.11
C ALA A 186 24.86 7.40 11.86
N GLY A 187 24.46 6.32 11.15
CA GLY A 187 24.24 4.99 11.74
C GLY A 187 22.89 4.79 12.43
N TYR A 188 22.00 5.79 12.46
CA TYR A 188 20.65 5.70 13.03
C TYR A 188 19.66 5.11 12.01
N SER A 189 19.95 3.91 11.51
CA SER A 189 19.18 3.26 10.44
C SER A 189 17.99 2.43 10.91
N LYS A 190 17.84 2.18 12.23
CA LYS A 190 16.76 1.35 12.76
C LYS A 190 15.39 1.96 12.41
N PRO A 191 14.55 1.23 11.65
CA PRO A 191 13.22 1.71 11.28
C PRO A 191 12.35 1.97 12.51
N LEU A 192 11.38 2.88 12.37
CA LEU A 192 10.35 3.08 13.38
C LEU A 192 9.63 1.77 13.67
N SER A 193 9.65 1.34 14.93
CA SER A 193 8.85 0.24 15.46
C SER A 193 8.12 0.75 16.70
N PRO A 194 6.84 1.16 16.55
CA PRO A 194 6.11 1.79 17.65
C PRO A 194 5.41 0.79 18.57
N TYR A 195 5.43 -0.49 18.22
CA TYR A 195 4.70 -1.55 18.93
C TYR A 195 5.57 -2.34 19.90
N SER A 196 4.95 -2.83 20.98
CA SER A 196 5.54 -3.85 21.85
C SER A 196 5.61 -5.21 21.13
N ALA A 197 6.48 -6.11 21.59
CA ALA A 197 6.59 -7.46 21.05
C ALA A 197 5.24 -8.21 21.07
N GLN A 198 4.47 -8.07 22.16
CA GLN A 198 3.14 -8.68 22.28
C GLN A 198 2.16 -8.14 21.23
N LYS A 199 2.17 -6.83 20.96
CA LYS A 199 1.32 -6.22 19.93
C LYS A 199 1.73 -6.70 18.54
N ILE A 200 3.03 -6.75 18.24
CA ILE A 200 3.55 -7.29 16.98
C ILE A 200 3.05 -8.71 16.75
N LYS A 201 3.18 -9.58 17.78
CA LYS A 201 2.69 -10.96 17.69
C LYS A 201 1.21 -11.00 17.34
N ARG A 202 0.36 -10.24 18.05
CA ARG A 202 -1.10 -10.19 17.78
C ARG A 202 -1.44 -9.74 16.36
N LEU A 203 -0.71 -8.75 15.83
CA LEU A 203 -0.93 -8.26 14.46
C LEU A 203 -0.52 -9.28 13.42
N ARG A 204 0.56 -10.03 13.65
CA ARG A 204 1.00 -11.14 12.79
C ARG A 204 0.03 -12.30 12.84
N ASP A 205 -0.37 -12.75 14.03
CA ASP A 205 -1.37 -13.81 14.18
C ASP A 205 -2.70 -13.44 13.49
N ARG A 206 -3.04 -12.15 13.43
CA ARG A 206 -4.21 -11.69 12.67
C ARG A 206 -3.99 -11.78 11.17
N PHE A 207 -2.82 -11.34 10.70
CA PHE A 207 -2.48 -11.41 9.29
C PHE A 207 -2.46 -12.85 8.77
N GLU A 208 -1.91 -13.79 9.54
CA GLU A 208 -1.94 -15.22 9.21
C GLU A 208 -3.38 -15.74 9.04
N ARG A 209 -4.30 -15.31 9.89
CA ARG A 209 -5.73 -15.64 9.74
C ARG A 209 -6.35 -15.02 8.48
N ASP A 210 -5.97 -13.80 8.13
CA ASP A 210 -6.42 -13.17 6.88
C ASP A 210 -5.91 -13.98 5.67
N ILE A 211 -4.63 -14.37 5.67
CA ILE A 211 -4.01 -15.23 4.64
C ILE A 211 -4.76 -16.57 4.53
N GLU A 212 -5.06 -17.22 5.66
CA GLU A 212 -5.79 -18.47 5.68
C GLU A 212 -7.21 -18.30 5.11
N THR A 213 -7.90 -17.22 5.47
CA THR A 213 -9.23 -16.89 4.93
C THR A 213 -9.17 -16.72 3.41
N VAL A 214 -8.17 -15.99 2.91
CA VAL A 214 -7.93 -15.80 1.47
C VAL A 214 -7.64 -17.14 0.77
N ARG A 215 -6.77 -17.95 1.34
CA ARG A 215 -6.39 -19.26 0.78
C ARG A 215 -7.58 -20.23 0.66
N ASN A 216 -8.51 -20.16 1.61
CA ASN A 216 -9.73 -20.99 1.62
C ASN A 216 -10.83 -20.46 0.69
N ALA A 217 -10.72 -19.25 0.19
CA ALA A 217 -11.68 -18.68 -0.76
C ALA A 217 -11.39 -19.18 -2.18
N GLN A 218 -12.32 -19.96 -2.75
CA GLN A 218 -12.15 -20.60 -4.06
C GLN A 218 -11.97 -19.63 -5.25
N THR A 219 -12.34 -18.38 -5.08
CA THR A 219 -12.28 -17.34 -6.12
C THR A 219 -11.02 -16.49 -6.07
N LEU A 220 -10.09 -16.79 -5.15
CA LEU A 220 -8.89 -15.99 -4.92
C LEU A 220 -7.62 -16.82 -5.19
N SER A 221 -6.66 -16.23 -5.84
CA SER A 221 -5.31 -16.77 -5.98
C SER A 221 -4.38 -16.07 -4.99
N LEU A 222 -3.75 -16.83 -4.10
CA LEU A 222 -2.70 -16.33 -3.21
C LEU A 222 -1.33 -16.69 -3.79
N LEU A 223 -0.50 -15.69 -3.98
CA LEU A 223 0.88 -15.84 -4.45
C LEU A 223 1.86 -15.67 -3.29
N GLU A 224 2.65 -16.70 -3.06
CA GLU A 224 3.67 -16.81 -2.01
C GLU A 224 5.08 -17.02 -2.58
#